data_115eccc5c31d92e70f334477d5cebb38
#
_entry.id   115eccc5c31d92e70f334477d5cebb38
#
_cell.length_a   1.000
_cell.length_b   1.000
_cell.length_c   1.000
_cell.angle_alpha   90.00
_cell.angle_beta   90.00
_cell.angle_gamma   90.00
#
_symmetry.space_group_name_H-M   'P 1'
#
loop_
_entity.id
_entity.type
_entity.pdbx_description
1 polymer ?
#
loop_
_entity_poly.entity_id
_entity_poly.type
_entity_poly.pdbx_seq_one_letter_code
_entity_poly.pdbx_strand_id
1 'polypeptide(L)'
;MNAEEIAVFQSYAMKKTNLIMSIFFMLIFVGLGVGLAFWNITVGIICIVCGVVGGIFFLPYLLKENQKRTLTQNLGDKKYLNTFEFYENHFFVTSNATQSANDNDYQEVGTQTVDYADLYKVVTYKDRLFIFLNPQQSFIVNFNGMTTGTVAELLEFFKGKGVNVVDKSSLDITPKKK
;
A
#
# COMPACT_ATOMS: atom_id res chain seq x y z
N MET A 1 -9.42 6.54 7.76
CA MET A 1 -8.90 5.54 6.77
C MET A 1 -10.07 4.70 6.30
N ASN A 2 -10.30 4.64 5.03
CA ASN A 2 -11.39 3.85 4.45
C ASN A 2 -10.81 2.68 3.62
N ALA A 3 -11.67 1.77 3.18
CA ALA A 3 -11.25 0.60 2.40
C ALA A 3 -10.49 0.98 1.11
N GLU A 4 -10.77 2.14 0.52
CA GLU A 4 -10.10 2.64 -0.68
C GLU A 4 -8.65 3.03 -0.40
N GLU A 5 -8.38 3.73 0.70
CA GLU A 5 -7.02 4.13 1.10
C GLU A 5 -6.13 2.92 1.35
N ILE A 6 -6.68 1.91 2.02
CA ILE A 6 -5.96 0.66 2.25
C ILE A 6 -5.73 -0.10 0.95
N ALA A 7 -6.69 -0.12 0.02
CA ALA A 7 -6.51 -0.73 -1.29
C ALA A 7 -5.38 -0.06 -2.09
N VAL A 8 -5.25 1.28 -2.01
CA VAL A 8 -4.14 2.01 -2.64
C VAL A 8 -2.80 1.63 -2.00
N PHE A 9 -2.73 1.59 -0.67
CA PHE A 9 -1.52 1.14 0.05
C PHE A 9 -1.13 -0.29 -0.32
N GLN A 10 -2.08 -1.22 -0.30
CA GLN A 10 -1.81 -2.62 -0.66
C GLN A 10 -1.35 -2.75 -2.12
N SER A 11 -1.98 -2.02 -3.04
CA SER A 11 -1.55 -2.02 -4.44
C SER A 11 -0.09 -1.58 -4.60
N TYR A 12 0.37 -0.65 -3.76
CA TYR A 12 1.76 -0.22 -3.70
C TYR A 12 2.66 -1.27 -3.03
N ALA A 13 2.31 -1.67 -1.80
CA ALA A 13 3.15 -2.54 -0.98
C ALA A 13 3.32 -3.94 -1.58
N MET A 14 2.25 -4.49 -2.16
CA MET A 14 2.24 -5.87 -2.67
C MET A 14 2.59 -5.99 -4.16
N LYS A 15 2.79 -4.88 -4.87
CA LYS A 15 3.12 -4.92 -6.31
C LYS A 15 4.33 -5.82 -6.61
N LYS A 16 5.40 -5.67 -5.83
CA LYS A 16 6.63 -6.47 -5.99
C LYS A 16 6.39 -7.93 -5.62
N THR A 17 5.70 -8.19 -4.52
CA THR A 17 5.38 -9.55 -4.05
C THR A 17 4.49 -10.29 -5.04
N ASN A 18 3.45 -9.64 -5.55
CA ASN A 18 2.56 -10.22 -6.55
C ASN A 18 3.30 -10.56 -7.84
N LEU A 19 4.24 -9.70 -8.28
CA LEU A 19 5.07 -9.97 -9.46
C LEU A 19 5.97 -11.21 -9.23
N ILE A 20 6.63 -11.30 -8.09
CA ILE A 20 7.49 -12.45 -7.75
C ILE A 20 6.67 -13.74 -7.70
N MET A 21 5.48 -13.71 -7.06
CA MET A 21 4.60 -14.87 -7.00
C MET A 21 4.12 -15.30 -8.39
N SER A 22 3.80 -14.36 -9.28
CA SER A 22 3.40 -14.65 -10.66
C SER A 22 4.53 -15.31 -11.45
N ILE A 23 5.76 -14.80 -11.33
CA ILE A 23 6.93 -15.39 -11.99
C ILE A 23 7.19 -16.81 -11.47
N PHE A 24 7.13 -16.98 -10.14
CA PHE A 24 7.34 -18.30 -9.52
C PHE A 24 6.30 -19.33 -9.98
N PHE A 25 5.02 -18.91 -10.03
CA PHE A 25 3.94 -19.75 -10.55
C PHE A 25 4.19 -20.18 -12.01
N MET A 26 4.58 -19.23 -12.88
CA MET A 26 4.91 -19.54 -14.29
C MET A 26 6.06 -20.56 -14.38
N LEU A 27 7.12 -20.36 -13.60
CA LEU A 27 8.29 -21.25 -13.63
C LEU A 27 7.92 -22.69 -13.23
N ILE A 28 7.06 -22.88 -12.23
CA ILE A 28 6.58 -24.19 -11.82
C ILE A 28 5.82 -24.86 -12.98
N PHE A 29 4.87 -24.15 -13.60
CA PHE A 29 4.05 -24.73 -14.67
C PHE A 29 4.83 -24.99 -15.95
N VAL A 30 5.81 -24.15 -16.29
CA VAL A 30 6.71 -24.37 -17.41
C VAL A 30 7.58 -25.60 -17.13
N GLY A 31 8.15 -25.73 -15.94
CA GLY A 31 8.95 -26.90 -15.56
C GLY A 31 8.14 -28.21 -15.60
N LEU A 32 6.93 -28.20 -15.06
CA LEU A 32 6.01 -29.34 -15.14
C LEU A 32 5.62 -29.67 -16.58
N GLY A 33 5.32 -28.63 -17.39
CA GLY A 33 4.94 -28.82 -18.78
C GLY A 33 6.06 -29.43 -19.63
N VAL A 34 7.31 -29.00 -19.41
CA VAL A 34 8.48 -29.62 -20.06
C VAL A 34 8.62 -31.09 -19.64
N GLY A 35 8.48 -31.39 -18.34
CA GLY A 35 8.51 -32.79 -17.86
C GLY A 35 7.42 -33.67 -18.48
N LEU A 36 6.19 -33.16 -18.56
CA LEU A 36 5.05 -33.87 -19.15
C LEU A 36 5.20 -34.04 -20.68
N ALA A 37 5.89 -33.12 -21.36
CA ALA A 37 6.11 -33.20 -22.80
C ALA A 37 6.92 -34.42 -23.23
N PHE A 38 7.75 -35.00 -22.35
CA PHE A 38 8.45 -36.24 -22.60
C PHE A 38 7.51 -37.45 -22.68
N TRP A 39 6.35 -37.41 -22.02
CA TRP A 39 5.33 -38.45 -22.09
C TRP A 39 4.27 -38.17 -23.14
N ASN A 40 3.78 -36.93 -23.18
CA ASN A 40 2.79 -36.48 -24.13
C ASN A 40 2.97 -35.01 -24.45
N ILE A 41 3.42 -34.71 -25.66
CA ILE A 41 3.76 -33.35 -26.10
C ILE A 41 2.56 -32.41 -26.03
N THR A 42 1.36 -32.90 -26.35
CA THR A 42 0.14 -32.10 -26.32
C THR A 42 -0.21 -31.65 -24.90
N VAL A 43 -0.12 -32.57 -23.93
CA VAL A 43 -0.35 -32.28 -22.50
C VAL A 43 0.69 -31.32 -21.98
N GLY A 44 1.96 -31.50 -22.35
CA GLY A 44 3.05 -30.59 -21.97
C GLY A 44 2.80 -29.15 -22.46
N ILE A 45 2.42 -28.98 -23.73
CA ILE A 45 2.12 -27.67 -24.30
C ILE A 45 0.93 -27.00 -23.59
N ILE A 46 -0.14 -27.74 -23.35
CA ILE A 46 -1.33 -27.21 -22.63
C ILE A 46 -0.92 -26.73 -21.23
N CYS A 47 -0.12 -27.50 -20.51
CA CYS A 47 0.35 -27.14 -19.19
C CYS A 47 1.16 -25.84 -19.20
N ILE A 48 2.08 -25.68 -20.14
CA ILE A 48 2.89 -24.46 -20.32
C ILE A 48 1.99 -23.25 -20.60
N VAL A 49 1.07 -23.39 -21.56
CA VAL A 49 0.15 -22.29 -21.95
C VAL A 49 -0.73 -21.89 -20.76
N CYS A 50 -1.31 -22.85 -20.04
CA CYS A 50 -2.09 -22.58 -18.84
C CYS A 50 -1.26 -21.91 -17.73
N GLY A 51 -0.01 -22.30 -17.55
CA GLY A 51 0.90 -21.68 -16.59
C GLY A 51 1.21 -20.22 -16.92
N VAL A 52 1.50 -19.92 -18.18
CA VAL A 52 1.79 -18.56 -18.64
C VAL A 52 0.54 -17.67 -18.54
N VAL A 53 -0.59 -18.11 -19.10
CA VAL A 53 -1.85 -17.35 -19.05
C VAL A 53 -2.33 -17.18 -17.61
N GLY A 54 -2.28 -18.25 -16.82
CA GLY A 54 -2.66 -18.24 -15.40
C GLY A 54 -1.79 -17.29 -14.56
N GLY A 55 -0.48 -17.30 -14.78
CA GLY A 55 0.47 -16.44 -14.08
C GLY A 55 0.32 -14.95 -14.43
N ILE A 56 0.02 -14.63 -15.70
CA ILE A 56 -0.12 -13.24 -16.15
C ILE A 56 -1.47 -12.65 -15.74
N PHE A 57 -2.56 -13.37 -15.88
CA PHE A 57 -3.92 -12.82 -15.74
C PHE A 57 -4.62 -13.32 -14.48
N PHE A 58 -4.65 -14.62 -14.26
CA PHE A 58 -5.49 -15.23 -13.24
C PHE A 58 -4.93 -15.04 -11.83
N LEU A 59 -3.63 -15.27 -11.63
CA LEU A 59 -3.01 -15.15 -10.31
C LEU A 59 -3.02 -13.70 -9.77
N PRO A 60 -2.65 -12.67 -10.54
CA PRO A 60 -2.77 -11.28 -10.07
C PRO A 60 -4.21 -10.87 -9.76
N TYR A 61 -5.19 -11.36 -10.53
CA TYR A 61 -6.61 -11.13 -10.26
C TYR A 61 -7.04 -11.77 -8.94
N LEU A 62 -6.72 -13.04 -8.71
CA LEU A 62 -7.04 -13.75 -7.45
C LEU A 62 -6.39 -13.10 -6.24
N LEU A 63 -5.12 -12.73 -6.35
CA LEU A 63 -4.40 -12.07 -5.26
C LEU A 63 -5.05 -10.74 -4.88
N LYS A 64 -5.44 -9.95 -5.88
CA LYS A 64 -6.13 -8.68 -5.67
C LYS A 64 -7.50 -8.86 -5.01
N GLU A 65 -8.28 -9.85 -5.44
CA GLU A 65 -9.59 -10.14 -4.88
C GLU A 65 -9.51 -10.66 -3.43
N ASN A 66 -8.56 -11.57 -3.15
CA ASN A 66 -8.33 -12.05 -1.79
C ASN A 66 -7.88 -10.93 -0.85
N GLN A 67 -7.02 -10.04 -1.30
CA GLN A 67 -6.61 -8.87 -0.53
C GLN A 67 -7.80 -7.98 -0.19
N LYS A 68 -8.68 -7.73 -1.15
CA LYS A 68 -9.90 -6.95 -0.95
C LYS A 68 -10.82 -7.60 0.09
N ARG A 69 -11.03 -8.91 0.01
CA ARG A 69 -11.86 -9.66 0.97
C ARG A 69 -11.28 -9.61 2.39
N THR A 70 -9.98 -9.86 2.53
CA THR A 70 -9.29 -9.81 3.83
C THR A 70 -9.40 -8.43 4.48
N LEU A 71 -9.31 -7.37 3.67
CA LEU A 71 -9.50 -6.01 4.15
C LEU A 71 -10.90 -5.75 4.68
N THR A 72 -11.91 -6.13 3.90
CA THR A 72 -13.31 -5.95 4.30
C THR A 72 -13.61 -6.73 5.58
N GLN A 73 -13.04 -7.92 5.73
CA GLN A 73 -13.21 -8.72 6.94
C GLN A 73 -12.50 -8.13 8.16
N ASN A 74 -11.28 -7.60 8.00
CA ASN A 74 -10.49 -7.07 9.11
C ASN A 74 -10.93 -5.68 9.58
N LEU A 75 -11.39 -4.82 8.67
CA LEU A 75 -11.87 -3.49 9.02
C LEU A 75 -13.30 -3.49 9.58
N GLY A 76 -14.07 -4.54 9.28
CA GLY A 76 -15.50 -4.57 9.56
C GLY A 76 -16.21 -3.39 8.86
N ASP A 77 -17.31 -2.96 9.45
CA ASP A 77 -18.09 -1.83 8.95
C ASP A 77 -17.67 -0.47 9.54
N LYS A 78 -16.46 -0.39 10.14
CA LYS A 78 -16.00 0.85 10.80
C LYS A 78 -15.24 1.75 9.83
N LYS A 79 -15.45 3.05 9.96
CA LYS A 79 -14.61 4.07 9.33
C LYS A 79 -13.54 4.52 10.32
N TYR A 80 -12.32 4.70 9.85
CA TYR A 80 -11.22 5.23 10.66
C TYR A 80 -10.77 6.56 10.09
N LEU A 81 -10.56 7.53 10.97
CA LEU A 81 -10.01 8.83 10.66
C LEU A 81 -8.75 9.04 11.51
N ASN A 82 -7.62 9.20 10.85
CA ASN A 82 -6.37 9.54 11.52
C ASN A 82 -6.07 11.02 11.29
N THR A 83 -5.85 11.73 12.38
CA THR A 83 -5.38 13.12 12.39
C THR A 83 -3.89 13.12 12.71
N PHE A 84 -3.12 13.89 11.95
CA PHE A 84 -1.67 13.99 12.09
C PHE A 84 -1.30 15.42 12.45
N GLU A 85 -0.55 15.58 13.55
CA GLU A 85 -0.01 16.85 14.00
C GLU A 85 1.51 16.77 14.03
N PHE A 86 2.17 17.51 13.13
CA PHE A 86 3.62 17.48 12.98
C PHE A 86 4.28 18.58 13.81
N TYR A 87 5.19 18.17 14.70
CA TYR A 87 6.00 19.05 15.55
C TYR A 87 7.48 18.95 15.16
N GLU A 88 8.34 19.66 15.84
CA GLU A 88 9.74 19.76 15.47
C GLU A 88 10.47 18.39 15.50
N ASN A 89 10.27 17.58 16.55
CA ASN A 89 11.02 16.33 16.75
C ASN A 89 10.17 15.06 16.61
N HIS A 90 8.86 15.18 16.68
CA HIS A 90 7.91 14.06 16.63
C HIS A 90 6.60 14.51 15.98
N PHE A 91 5.72 13.57 15.73
CA PHE A 91 4.34 13.85 15.36
C PHE A 91 3.38 12.98 16.15
N PHE A 92 2.19 13.51 16.36
CA PHE A 92 1.08 12.77 16.94
C PHE A 92 0.19 12.21 15.86
N VAL A 93 -0.30 10.99 16.11
CA VAL A 93 -1.34 10.36 15.31
C VAL A 93 -2.51 10.07 16.23
N THR A 94 -3.58 10.81 16.08
CA THR A 94 -4.84 10.55 16.79
C THR A 94 -5.75 9.74 15.89
N SER A 95 -6.09 8.53 16.33
CA SER A 95 -6.97 7.61 15.61
C SER A 95 -8.37 7.69 16.17
N ASN A 96 -9.32 8.01 15.31
CA ASN A 96 -10.75 8.02 15.61
C ASN A 96 -11.44 6.95 14.78
N ALA A 97 -12.45 6.27 15.36
CA ALA A 97 -13.24 5.27 14.65
C ALA A 97 -14.74 5.50 14.87
N THR A 98 -15.54 5.16 13.87
CA THR A 98 -17.00 5.09 14.02
C THR A 98 -17.39 3.73 14.57
N GLN A 99 -18.56 3.64 15.20
CA GLN A 99 -19.11 2.36 15.64
C GLN A 99 -19.62 1.51 14.46
N SER A 100 -20.11 2.16 13.40
CA SER A 100 -20.65 1.53 12.19
C SER A 100 -20.29 2.35 10.94
N ALA A 101 -20.35 1.72 9.76
CA ALA A 101 -20.13 2.39 8.47
C ALA A 101 -21.12 3.53 8.16
N ASN A 102 -22.32 3.44 8.71
CA ASN A 102 -23.36 4.46 8.53
C ASN A 102 -23.30 5.58 9.57
N ASP A 103 -22.45 5.44 10.57
CA ASP A 103 -22.24 6.42 11.61
C ASP A 103 -21.26 7.49 11.13
N ASN A 104 -21.50 8.73 11.56
CA ASN A 104 -20.58 9.85 11.35
C ASN A 104 -20.03 10.38 12.68
N ASP A 105 -20.37 9.73 13.78
CA ASP A 105 -19.83 10.07 15.11
C ASP A 105 -18.51 9.30 15.31
N TYR A 106 -17.41 10.04 15.27
CA TYR A 106 -16.07 9.50 15.47
C TYR A 106 -15.68 9.58 16.94
N GLN A 107 -15.33 8.44 17.51
CA GLN A 107 -14.79 8.36 18.86
C GLN A 107 -13.29 8.13 18.81
N GLU A 108 -12.54 8.81 19.66
CA GLU A 108 -11.09 8.61 19.77
C GLU A 108 -10.80 7.19 20.27
N VAL A 109 -9.97 6.47 19.51
CA VAL A 109 -9.53 5.12 19.85
C VAL A 109 -8.17 5.17 20.55
N GLY A 110 -7.35 6.16 20.21
CA GLY A 110 -6.06 6.38 20.84
C GLY A 110 -5.19 7.37 20.12
N THR A 111 -4.19 7.87 20.84
CA THR A 111 -3.16 8.77 20.32
C THR A 111 -1.79 8.12 20.47
N GLN A 112 -0.99 8.17 19.43
CA GLN A 112 0.38 7.67 19.39
C GLN A 112 1.34 8.81 19.06
N THR A 113 2.46 8.87 19.79
CA THR A 113 3.60 9.74 19.46
C THR A 113 4.63 8.96 18.66
N VAL A 114 5.15 9.56 17.60
CA VAL A 114 6.16 8.94 16.74
C VAL A 114 7.31 9.92 16.51
N ASP A 115 8.52 9.51 16.83
CA ASP A 115 9.73 10.29 16.56
C ASP A 115 10.18 10.09 15.12
N TYR A 116 10.71 11.17 14.51
CA TYR A 116 11.20 11.08 13.11
C TYR A 116 12.39 10.14 12.96
N ALA A 117 13.17 9.96 14.02
CA ALA A 117 14.30 9.03 14.04
C ALA A 117 13.88 7.56 13.88
N ASP A 118 12.65 7.23 14.30
CA ASP A 118 12.10 5.88 14.24
C ASP A 118 11.45 5.55 12.89
N LEU A 119 11.41 6.52 11.98
CA LEU A 119 10.81 6.31 10.67
C LEU A 119 11.73 5.52 9.74
N TYR A 120 11.20 4.45 9.19
CA TYR A 120 11.91 3.67 8.17
C TYR A 120 12.05 4.44 6.85
N LYS A 121 10.97 5.05 6.37
CA LYS A 121 10.92 5.88 5.16
C LYS A 121 9.57 6.56 5.00
N VAL A 122 9.54 7.57 4.13
CA VAL A 122 8.32 8.23 3.67
C VAL A 122 8.21 8.06 2.15
N VAL A 123 7.05 7.70 1.65
CA VAL A 123 6.83 7.46 0.21
C VAL A 123 5.60 8.22 -0.24
N THR A 124 5.74 9.04 -1.28
CA THR A 124 4.58 9.60 -2.00
C THR A 124 4.13 8.61 -3.09
N TYR A 125 2.85 8.39 -3.19
CA TYR A 125 2.27 7.56 -4.24
C TYR A 125 0.88 8.07 -4.60
N LYS A 126 0.69 8.48 -5.84
CA LYS A 126 -0.51 9.20 -6.29
C LYS A 126 -0.76 10.43 -5.42
N ASP A 127 -1.94 10.53 -4.82
CA ASP A 127 -2.41 11.62 -3.95
C ASP A 127 -2.25 11.29 -2.44
N ARG A 128 -1.35 10.38 -2.10
CA ARG A 128 -1.16 9.86 -0.74
C ARG A 128 0.30 9.89 -0.31
N LEU A 129 0.50 10.08 0.98
CA LEU A 129 1.78 9.91 1.64
C LEU A 129 1.71 8.66 2.54
N PHE A 130 2.67 7.77 2.38
CA PHE A 130 2.86 6.62 3.24
C PHE A 130 4.04 6.88 4.16
N ILE A 131 3.80 6.96 5.46
CA ILE A 131 4.82 7.12 6.49
C ILE A 131 5.08 5.74 7.09
N PHE A 132 6.18 5.12 6.72
CA PHE A 132 6.54 3.78 7.16
C PHE A 132 7.30 3.82 8.48
N LEU A 133 6.78 3.13 9.49
CA LEU A 133 7.48 2.83 10.74
C LEU A 133 8.46 1.65 10.55
N ASN A 134 8.04 0.67 9.76
CA ASN A 134 8.84 -0.49 9.35
C ASN A 134 8.36 -0.97 7.98
N PRO A 135 8.99 -1.99 7.35
CA PRO A 135 8.58 -2.48 6.03
C PRO A 135 7.13 -2.94 5.92
N GLN A 136 6.45 -3.25 7.03
CA GLN A 136 5.10 -3.83 7.08
C GLN A 136 4.04 -2.87 7.62
N GLN A 137 4.45 -1.82 8.35
CA GLN A 137 3.54 -0.87 8.99
C GLN A 137 3.75 0.52 8.44
N SER A 138 2.65 1.16 8.06
CA SER A 138 2.66 2.55 7.64
C SER A 138 1.38 3.27 8.01
N PHE A 139 1.51 4.56 8.25
CA PHE A 139 0.37 5.48 8.25
C PHE A 139 0.11 5.96 6.82
N ILE A 140 -1.15 6.26 6.53
CA ILE A 140 -1.60 6.78 5.24
C ILE A 140 -2.13 8.19 5.47
N VAL A 141 -1.50 9.17 4.83
CA VAL A 141 -1.93 10.57 4.84
C VAL A 141 -2.46 10.93 3.46
N ASN A 142 -3.69 11.42 3.40
CA ASN A 142 -4.30 11.90 2.17
C ASN A 142 -3.94 13.36 1.96
N PHE A 143 -3.40 13.73 0.81
CA PHE A 143 -3.04 15.12 0.50
C PHE A 143 -4.24 16.05 0.52
N ASN A 144 -5.41 15.57 0.11
CA ASN A 144 -6.64 16.37 0.13
C ASN A 144 -7.15 16.72 1.54
N GLY A 145 -6.64 16.02 2.57
CA GLY A 145 -6.98 16.26 3.97
C GLY A 145 -6.01 17.21 4.69
N MET A 146 -5.02 17.77 4.00
CA MET A 146 -4.09 18.71 4.61
C MET A 146 -4.78 20.05 4.88
N THR A 147 -4.76 20.49 6.13
CA THR A 147 -5.37 21.76 6.58
C THR A 147 -4.35 22.88 6.63
N THR A 148 -3.06 22.57 6.79
CA THR A 148 -1.96 23.54 6.90
C THR A 148 -0.76 23.07 6.07
N GLY A 149 -0.07 24.03 5.45
CA GLY A 149 1.11 23.75 4.64
C GLY A 149 0.81 23.09 3.29
N THR A 150 1.86 22.71 2.61
CA THR A 150 1.82 22.04 1.30
C THR A 150 2.52 20.68 1.38
N VAL A 151 2.19 19.77 0.45
CA VAL A 151 2.87 18.47 0.34
C VAL A 151 4.37 18.66 0.14
N ALA A 152 4.78 19.66 -0.65
CA ALA A 152 6.19 19.94 -0.91
C ALA A 152 6.92 20.37 0.38
N GLU A 153 6.34 21.26 1.16
CA GLU A 153 6.90 21.69 2.44
C GLU A 153 7.03 20.54 3.43
N LEU A 154 6.01 19.65 3.48
CA LEU A 154 6.05 18.47 4.34
C LEU A 154 7.16 17.50 3.92
N LEU A 155 7.37 17.28 2.63
CA LEU A 155 8.45 16.42 2.14
C LEU A 155 9.84 17.02 2.39
N GLU A 156 10.00 18.32 2.22
CA GLU A 156 11.25 19.02 2.58
C GLU A 156 11.52 18.95 4.08
N PHE A 157 10.47 19.08 4.89
CA PHE A 157 10.57 18.92 6.33
C PHE A 157 11.07 17.52 6.70
N PHE A 158 10.50 16.43 6.15
CA PHE A 158 10.99 15.07 6.40
C PHE A 158 12.43 14.86 5.95
N LYS A 159 12.83 15.42 4.78
CA LYS A 159 14.23 15.38 4.32
C LYS A 159 15.16 16.10 5.29
N GLY A 160 14.75 17.27 5.80
CA GLY A 160 15.49 18.04 6.81
C GLY A 160 15.69 17.29 8.12
N LYS A 161 14.78 16.36 8.47
CA LYS A 161 14.89 15.47 9.63
C LYS A 161 15.71 14.18 9.35
N GLY A 162 16.31 14.06 8.15
CA GLY A 162 17.11 12.89 7.77
C GLY A 162 16.28 11.66 7.39
N VAL A 163 14.96 11.79 7.24
CA VAL A 163 14.10 10.68 6.85
C VAL A 163 14.28 10.36 5.36
N ASN A 164 14.37 9.09 5.02
CA ASN A 164 14.44 8.66 3.62
C ASN A 164 13.11 8.92 2.90
N VAL A 165 13.09 9.90 2.01
CA VAL A 165 11.90 10.29 1.24
C VAL A 165 12.00 9.78 -0.19
N VAL A 166 11.04 8.95 -0.60
CA VAL A 166 10.93 8.41 -1.96
C VAL A 166 9.70 8.99 -2.64
N ASP A 167 9.91 9.81 -3.65
CA ASP A 167 8.81 10.39 -4.41
C ASP A 167 8.41 9.47 -5.59
N LYS A 168 7.16 9.04 -5.57
CA LYS A 168 6.48 8.29 -6.64
C LYS A 168 5.09 8.86 -6.93
N SER A 169 4.88 10.12 -6.58
CA SER A 169 3.61 10.80 -6.90
C SER A 169 3.49 11.01 -8.41
N SER A 170 2.25 11.00 -8.89
CA SER A 170 1.92 11.46 -10.25
C SER A 170 1.62 12.97 -10.28
N LEU A 171 1.70 13.62 -9.11
CA LEU A 171 1.42 15.05 -8.95
C LEU A 171 2.73 15.84 -9.07
N ASP A 172 2.65 17.01 -9.69
CA ASP A 172 3.74 17.99 -9.62
C ASP A 172 3.73 18.63 -8.23
N ILE A 173 4.55 18.07 -7.34
CA ILE A 173 4.70 18.54 -5.95
C ILE A 173 5.88 19.48 -5.78
N THR A 174 6.47 19.94 -6.89
CA THR A 174 7.57 20.91 -6.84
C THR A 174 7.09 22.21 -6.19
N PRO A 175 7.80 22.74 -5.19
CA PRO A 175 7.43 24.01 -4.57
C PRO A 175 7.43 25.09 -5.62
N LYS A 176 6.30 25.75 -5.84
CA LYS A 176 6.26 26.96 -6.66
C LYS A 176 7.12 28.00 -5.96
N LYS A 177 8.28 28.34 -6.54
CA LYS A 177 9.09 29.47 -6.08
C LYS A 177 8.19 30.71 -6.05
N LYS A 178 7.99 31.24 -4.86
CA LYS A 178 7.40 32.58 -4.67
C LYS A 178 8.40 33.65 -5.03
#